data_d9d5b17bd5ee2354532d1aa0ece5bb33
#
_entry.id   d9d5b17bd5ee2354532d1aa0ece5bb33
#
_cell.length_a   1.000
_cell.length_b   1.000
_cell.length_c   1.000
_cell.angle_alpha   90.00
_cell.angle_beta   90.00
_cell.angle_gamma   90.00
#
_symmetry.space_group_name_H-M   'P 1'
#
loop_
_entity.id
_entity.type
_entity.pdbx_description
1 polymer ?
#
loop_
_entity_poly.entity_id
_entity_poly.type
_entity_poly.pdbx_seq_one_letter_code
_entity_poly.pdbx_strand_id
1 'polypeptide(L)'
;PYDSGDDQALECQALLMKIAGLDGVVIDWYGTSDLNDHAMNHRNTQKLIPWLKKAGLSFAVCYEDQAVKSLKNGEDVKQAQKDLKWAEEHFFADASYERQNGRPLLLVFGLQHLAWKFDLESKPLVFGLPHLAKPNGLDGAFAWPPVTGGKSLSPEQWKKELGLVYASKQPFIASAFPGFKDIYKTAGVHESYGSIAARGGLTLSESLEQALQSKAP
;
A
#
# COMPACT_ATOMS: atom_id res chain seq x y z
N PRO A 1 -12.26 14.35 13.29
CA PRO A 1 -11.15 14.50 12.36
C PRO A 1 -10.01 15.21 13.06
N TYR A 2 -8.79 14.76 12.85
CA TYR A 2 -7.56 15.38 13.34
C TYR A 2 -6.70 15.81 12.14
N ASP A 3 -5.79 16.75 12.37
CA ASP A 3 -4.79 17.11 11.35
C ASP A 3 -3.74 16.00 11.28
N SER A 4 -3.63 15.34 10.12
CA SER A 4 -2.62 14.30 9.87
C SER A 4 -1.19 14.86 9.75
N GLY A 5 -1.01 16.17 9.85
CA GLY A 5 0.29 16.85 9.97
C GLY A 5 0.61 17.30 11.41
N ASP A 6 -0.25 17.02 12.36
CA ASP A 6 -0.03 17.33 13.79
C ASP A 6 0.95 16.33 14.41
N ASP A 7 2.04 16.83 14.98
CA ASP A 7 3.12 16.00 15.53
C ASP A 7 2.66 15.13 16.70
N GLN A 8 1.75 15.60 17.54
CA GLN A 8 1.22 14.83 18.69
C GLN A 8 0.32 13.69 18.20
N ALA A 9 -0.48 13.94 17.15
CA ALA A 9 -1.29 12.90 16.53
C ALA A 9 -0.43 11.83 15.89
N LEU A 10 0.64 12.22 15.18
CA LEU A 10 1.59 11.30 14.54
C LEU A 10 2.36 10.46 15.57
N GLU A 11 2.83 11.09 16.67
CA GLU A 11 3.48 10.37 17.78
C GLU A 11 2.53 9.35 18.40
N CYS A 12 1.30 9.77 18.71
CA CYS A 12 0.29 8.88 19.28
C CYS A 12 0.00 7.68 18.39
N GLN A 13 -0.16 7.90 17.09
CA GLN A 13 -0.40 6.83 16.12
C GLN A 13 0.78 5.86 16.03
N ALA A 14 2.02 6.35 15.96
CA ALA A 14 3.20 5.50 15.92
C ALA A 14 3.30 4.62 17.17
N LEU A 15 3.03 5.19 18.35
CA LEU A 15 3.02 4.44 19.62
C LEU A 15 1.89 3.40 19.66
N LEU A 16 0.69 3.73 19.20
CA LEU A 16 -0.43 2.79 19.13
C LEU A 16 -0.13 1.61 18.18
N MET A 17 0.48 1.86 17.04
CA MET A 17 0.94 0.82 16.11
C MET A 17 1.95 -0.11 16.80
N LYS A 18 2.91 0.46 17.51
CA LYS A 18 3.91 -0.34 18.25
C LYS A 18 3.29 -1.18 19.37
N ILE A 19 2.36 -0.62 20.14
CA ILE A 19 1.63 -1.33 21.20
C ILE A 19 0.77 -2.45 20.60
N ALA A 20 0.20 -2.25 19.41
CA ALA A 20 -0.54 -3.28 18.67
C ALA A 20 0.36 -4.43 18.15
N GLY A 21 1.68 -4.36 18.32
CA GLY A 21 2.61 -5.39 17.90
C GLY A 21 3.01 -5.33 16.44
N LEU A 22 2.83 -4.18 15.78
CA LEU A 22 3.30 -3.99 14.41
C LEU A 22 4.83 -3.78 14.39
N ASP A 23 5.49 -4.30 13.36
CA ASP A 23 6.92 -4.14 13.13
C ASP A 23 7.23 -2.97 12.20
N GLY A 24 6.27 -2.60 11.36
CA GLY A 24 6.41 -1.50 10.42
C GLY A 24 5.10 -1.09 9.76
N VAL A 25 5.17 -0.13 8.86
CA VAL A 25 4.01 0.41 8.13
C VAL A 25 4.30 0.53 6.65
N VAL A 26 3.28 0.37 5.83
CA VAL A 26 3.32 0.74 4.41
C VAL A 26 2.54 2.03 4.25
N ILE A 27 3.21 3.08 3.80
CA ILE A 27 2.63 4.42 3.64
C ILE A 27 2.11 4.54 2.21
N ASP A 28 0.82 4.81 2.06
CA ASP A 28 0.23 5.15 0.76
C ASP A 28 0.72 6.54 0.33
N TRP A 29 1.48 6.59 -0.77
CA TRP A 29 2.24 7.78 -1.17
C TRP A 29 1.97 8.18 -2.62
N TYR A 30 1.59 9.42 -2.80
CA TYR A 30 1.16 10.01 -4.08
C TYR A 30 2.26 10.75 -4.85
N GLY A 31 3.52 10.58 -4.44
CA GLY A 31 4.66 11.26 -5.08
C GLY A 31 4.92 12.66 -4.54
N THR A 32 5.70 13.43 -5.28
CA THR A 32 6.23 14.76 -4.90
C THR A 32 5.52 15.92 -5.59
N SER A 33 4.51 15.64 -6.43
CA SER A 33 3.78 16.68 -7.16
C SER A 33 2.93 17.53 -6.23
N ASP A 34 2.56 18.73 -6.70
CA ASP A 34 1.61 19.63 -6.06
C ASP A 34 0.16 19.45 -6.57
N LEU A 35 -0.08 18.39 -7.33
CA LEU A 35 -1.43 18.06 -7.80
C LEU A 35 -2.34 17.71 -6.61
N ASN A 36 -3.56 18.23 -6.60
CA ASN A 36 -4.56 17.98 -5.55
C ASN A 36 -3.97 18.24 -4.14
N ASP A 37 -4.01 17.22 -3.28
CA ASP A 37 -3.45 17.22 -1.93
C ASP A 37 -2.10 16.46 -1.80
N HIS A 38 -1.48 16.09 -2.93
CA HIS A 38 -0.28 15.26 -2.94
C HIS A 38 0.89 15.89 -2.20
N ALA A 39 1.10 17.22 -2.35
CA ALA A 39 2.14 17.93 -1.62
C ALA A 39 1.92 17.90 -0.10
N MET A 40 0.67 17.92 0.35
CA MET A 40 0.32 17.76 1.78
C MET A 40 0.59 16.33 2.23
N ASN A 41 0.14 15.32 1.48
CA ASN A 41 0.41 13.91 1.74
C ASN A 41 1.93 13.66 1.86
N HIS A 42 2.70 14.17 0.90
CA HIS A 42 4.15 14.06 0.91
C HIS A 42 4.80 14.68 2.15
N ARG A 43 4.43 15.92 2.54
CA ARG A 43 4.92 16.56 3.76
C ARG A 43 4.57 15.77 5.01
N ASN A 44 3.34 15.28 5.11
CA ASN A 44 2.88 14.51 6.26
C ASN A 44 3.58 13.14 6.34
N THR A 45 3.88 12.51 5.21
CA THR A 45 4.73 11.31 5.15
C THR A 45 6.12 11.59 5.72
N GLN A 46 6.75 12.70 5.31
CA GLN A 46 8.06 13.09 5.85
C GLN A 46 8.02 13.37 7.36
N LYS A 47 6.94 13.94 7.87
CA LYS A 47 6.74 14.17 9.32
C LYS A 47 6.49 12.87 10.09
N LEU A 48 5.80 11.90 9.50
CA LEU A 48 5.49 10.61 10.14
C LEU A 48 6.76 9.76 10.38
N ILE A 49 7.66 9.70 9.40
CA ILE A 49 8.84 8.82 9.43
C ILE A 49 9.69 8.98 10.71
N PRO A 50 10.05 10.18 11.20
CA PRO A 50 10.77 10.35 12.47
C PRO A 50 10.05 9.72 13.66
N TRP A 51 8.72 9.79 13.73
CA TRP A 51 7.94 9.18 14.80
C TRP A 51 7.90 7.66 14.71
N LEU A 52 7.82 7.09 13.50
CA LEU A 52 7.96 5.65 13.30
C LEU A 52 9.31 5.16 13.78
N LYS A 53 10.39 5.84 13.40
CA LYS A 53 11.76 5.51 13.83
C LYS A 53 11.92 5.58 15.35
N LYS A 54 11.38 6.62 15.99
CA LYS A 54 11.39 6.78 17.45
C LYS A 54 10.62 5.66 18.16
N ALA A 55 9.54 5.16 17.55
CA ALA A 55 8.78 4.01 18.05
C ALA A 55 9.43 2.65 17.73
N GLY A 56 10.54 2.60 16.98
CA GLY A 56 11.18 1.37 16.54
C GLY A 56 10.37 0.60 15.50
N LEU A 57 9.70 1.33 14.58
CA LEU A 57 8.96 0.78 13.45
C LEU A 57 9.75 1.00 12.16
N SER A 58 9.77 -0.01 11.30
CA SER A 58 10.21 0.14 9.90
C SER A 58 9.13 0.78 9.04
N PHE A 59 9.47 1.19 7.82
CA PHE A 59 8.49 1.67 6.86
C PHE A 59 8.85 1.27 5.44
N ALA A 60 7.81 1.13 4.61
CA ALA A 60 7.90 1.09 3.16
C ALA A 60 6.88 2.07 2.57
N VAL A 61 6.94 2.33 1.28
CA VAL A 61 5.92 3.10 0.59
C VAL A 61 5.16 2.24 -0.42
N CYS A 62 3.87 2.55 -0.58
CA CYS A 62 3.05 2.11 -1.67
C CYS A 62 2.81 3.31 -2.59
N TYR A 63 3.42 3.30 -3.77
CA TYR A 63 3.25 4.38 -4.75
C TYR A 63 1.90 4.23 -5.46
N GLU A 64 1.09 5.29 -5.40
CA GLU A 64 -0.20 5.34 -6.10
C GLU A 64 0.00 5.86 -7.53
N ASP A 65 0.04 4.96 -8.52
CA ASP A 65 0.34 5.33 -9.91
C ASP A 65 -0.76 6.16 -10.59
N GLN A 66 -1.96 6.18 -10.05
CA GLN A 66 -3.02 7.05 -10.53
C GLN A 66 -2.85 8.52 -10.14
N ALA A 67 -1.94 8.82 -9.21
CA ALA A 67 -1.61 10.19 -8.81
C ALA A 67 -1.16 11.06 -9.99
N VAL A 68 -0.56 10.46 -11.02
CA VAL A 68 -0.09 11.17 -12.22
C VAL A 68 -1.05 11.07 -13.41
N LYS A 69 -2.20 10.40 -13.28
CA LYS A 69 -3.14 10.12 -14.36
C LYS A 69 -3.69 11.35 -15.07
N SER A 70 -3.80 12.48 -14.39
CA SER A 70 -4.27 13.74 -14.96
C SER A 70 -3.25 14.39 -15.92
N LEU A 71 -1.98 14.04 -15.78
CA LEU A 71 -0.90 14.56 -16.63
C LEU A 71 -0.98 13.92 -18.03
N LYS A 72 -0.58 14.67 -19.05
CA LYS A 72 -0.69 14.28 -20.46
C LYS A 72 0.66 14.42 -21.16
N ASN A 73 0.73 13.91 -22.39
CA ASN A 73 1.89 14.08 -23.28
C ASN A 73 3.22 13.54 -22.70
N GLY A 74 3.16 12.47 -21.90
CA GLY A 74 4.33 11.86 -21.28
C GLY A 74 4.80 12.53 -20.00
N GLU A 75 4.15 13.59 -19.54
CA GLU A 75 4.47 14.23 -18.26
C GLU A 75 4.12 13.33 -17.06
N ASP A 76 3.16 12.42 -17.19
CA ASP A 76 2.83 11.38 -16.22
C ASP A 76 4.03 10.45 -15.95
N VAL A 77 4.66 9.93 -17.00
CA VAL A 77 5.86 9.07 -16.89
C VAL A 77 7.03 9.83 -16.31
N LYS A 78 7.25 11.09 -16.75
CA LYS A 78 8.32 11.95 -16.22
C LYS A 78 8.14 12.25 -14.74
N GLN A 79 6.92 12.59 -14.33
CA GLN A 79 6.62 12.83 -12.92
C GLN A 79 6.83 11.56 -12.09
N ALA A 80 6.32 10.41 -12.53
CA ALA A 80 6.54 9.15 -11.85
C ALA A 80 8.05 8.79 -11.73
N GLN A 81 8.84 9.03 -12.78
CA GLN A 81 10.29 8.83 -12.72
C GLN A 81 10.95 9.78 -11.70
N LYS A 82 10.51 11.02 -11.62
CA LYS A 82 10.98 12.01 -10.63
C LYS A 82 10.62 11.56 -9.22
N ASP A 83 9.38 11.10 -9.00
CA ASP A 83 8.90 10.62 -7.71
C ASP A 83 9.71 9.43 -7.22
N LEU A 84 9.91 8.44 -8.09
CA LEU A 84 10.65 7.23 -7.73
C LEU A 84 12.15 7.49 -7.50
N LYS A 85 12.75 8.40 -8.25
CA LYS A 85 14.12 8.87 -7.99
C LYS A 85 14.22 9.58 -6.64
N TRP A 86 13.26 10.43 -6.33
CA TRP A 86 13.19 11.08 -5.03
C TRP A 86 13.03 10.04 -3.88
N ALA A 87 12.18 9.04 -4.06
CA ALA A 87 12.04 7.96 -3.09
C ALA A 87 13.33 7.16 -2.92
N GLU A 88 14.07 6.92 -4.00
CA GLU A 88 15.36 6.25 -3.97
C GLU A 88 16.38 7.01 -3.12
N GLU A 89 16.45 8.33 -3.30
CA GLU A 89 17.40 9.20 -2.61
C GLU A 89 17.06 9.44 -1.14
N HIS A 90 15.77 9.44 -0.77
CA HIS A 90 15.32 9.89 0.55
C HIS A 90 14.69 8.77 1.39
N PHE A 91 13.87 7.91 0.78
CA PHE A 91 13.24 6.81 1.50
C PHE A 91 14.10 5.57 1.51
N PHE A 92 14.52 5.09 0.32
CA PHE A 92 15.31 3.86 0.26
C PHE A 92 16.69 4.01 0.88
N ALA A 93 17.23 5.21 1.00
CA ALA A 93 18.48 5.48 1.72
C ALA A 93 18.33 5.42 3.25
N ASP A 94 17.12 5.48 3.79
CA ASP A 94 16.89 5.46 5.25
C ASP A 94 17.12 4.03 5.81
N ALA A 95 17.83 3.95 6.93
CA ALA A 95 18.14 2.68 7.60
C ALA A 95 16.89 1.94 8.12
N SER A 96 15.78 2.63 8.35
CA SER A 96 14.52 2.07 8.82
C SER A 96 13.58 1.69 7.65
N TYR A 97 14.03 1.91 6.40
CA TYR A 97 13.25 1.51 5.24
C TYR A 97 13.26 -0.01 5.08
N GLU A 98 12.09 -0.59 4.85
CA GLU A 98 11.94 -2.05 4.74
C GLU A 98 12.69 -2.63 3.55
N ARG A 99 13.42 -3.72 3.78
CA ARG A 99 14.24 -4.38 2.78
C ARG A 99 14.08 -5.89 2.87
N GLN A 100 14.10 -6.54 1.74
CA GLN A 100 14.20 -7.99 1.65
C GLN A 100 15.44 -8.37 0.84
N ASN A 101 16.30 -9.19 1.42
CA ASN A 101 17.58 -9.58 0.81
C ASN A 101 18.44 -8.38 0.35
N GLY A 102 18.43 -7.29 1.14
CA GLY A 102 19.17 -6.06 0.87
C GLY A 102 18.52 -5.12 -0.16
N ARG A 103 17.48 -5.54 -0.86
CA ARG A 103 16.72 -4.72 -1.83
C ARG A 103 15.59 -3.96 -1.12
N PRO A 104 15.40 -2.65 -1.38
CA PRO A 104 14.27 -1.90 -0.85
C PRO A 104 12.94 -2.51 -1.31
N LEU A 105 11.94 -2.55 -0.43
CA LEU A 105 10.59 -2.99 -0.76
C LEU A 105 9.77 -1.81 -1.28
N LEU A 106 9.27 -1.88 -2.50
CA LEU A 106 8.38 -0.90 -3.09
C LEU A 106 7.06 -1.56 -3.48
N LEU A 107 5.96 -1.10 -2.89
CA LEU A 107 4.63 -1.46 -3.36
C LEU A 107 4.15 -0.41 -4.35
N VAL A 108 3.38 -0.85 -5.36
CA VAL A 108 2.68 0.04 -6.29
C VAL A 108 1.21 -0.34 -6.30
N PHE A 109 0.33 0.61 -5.94
CA PHE A 109 -1.11 0.38 -5.97
C PHE A 109 -1.62 0.43 -7.43
N GLY A 110 -1.20 -0.56 -8.17
CA GLY A 110 -1.40 -0.63 -9.62
C GLY A 110 -0.55 -1.78 -10.18
N LEU A 111 -0.03 -1.67 -11.34
CA LEU A 111 0.03 -0.50 -12.27
C LEU A 111 -1.28 -0.35 -13.06
N GLN A 112 -2.13 0.58 -12.64
CA GLN A 112 -3.43 0.80 -13.28
C GLN A 112 -3.33 1.83 -14.43
N HIS A 113 -2.35 2.72 -14.34
CA HIS A 113 -2.14 3.82 -15.30
C HIS A 113 -0.80 3.71 -16.04
N LEU A 114 0.27 3.38 -15.32
CA LEU A 114 1.62 3.30 -15.88
C LEU A 114 2.01 1.85 -16.20
N ALA A 115 2.96 1.66 -17.13
CA ALA A 115 3.70 0.42 -17.26
C ALA A 115 5.01 0.52 -16.48
N TRP A 116 5.42 -0.55 -15.78
CA TRP A 116 6.70 -0.54 -15.06
C TRP A 116 7.87 -0.56 -16.03
N LYS A 117 8.52 0.58 -16.21
CA LYS A 117 9.69 0.78 -17.07
C LYS A 117 10.71 1.71 -16.42
N PHE A 118 10.69 1.80 -15.08
CA PHE A 118 11.57 2.67 -14.33
C PHE A 118 12.86 1.94 -13.98
N ASP A 119 13.99 2.56 -14.31
CA ASP A 119 15.32 2.07 -13.93
C ASP A 119 15.81 2.85 -12.71
N LEU A 120 15.91 2.14 -11.59
CA LEU A 120 16.37 2.66 -10.31
C LEU A 120 17.66 1.93 -9.92
N GLU A 121 18.67 2.67 -9.47
CA GLU A 121 19.98 2.12 -9.12
C GLU A 121 19.91 1.13 -7.96
N SER A 122 19.02 1.39 -6.99
CA SER A 122 18.77 0.53 -5.84
C SER A 122 18.08 -0.80 -6.18
N LYS A 123 17.54 -0.94 -7.39
CA LYS A 123 16.81 -2.13 -7.89
C LYS A 123 15.80 -2.66 -6.85
N PRO A 124 14.80 -1.86 -6.45
CA PRO A 124 13.84 -2.26 -5.43
C PRO A 124 13.13 -3.57 -5.82
N LEU A 125 12.64 -4.30 -4.82
CA LEU A 125 11.65 -5.35 -5.01
C LEU A 125 10.29 -4.69 -5.20
N VAL A 126 9.67 -4.88 -6.37
CA VAL A 126 8.43 -4.21 -6.74
C VAL A 126 7.26 -5.17 -6.68
N PHE A 127 6.29 -4.85 -5.82
CA PHE A 127 5.06 -5.61 -5.64
C PHE A 127 3.85 -4.79 -6.07
N GLY A 128 2.98 -5.37 -6.86
CA GLY A 128 1.75 -4.73 -7.34
C GLY A 128 0.49 -5.49 -6.96
N LEU A 129 -0.67 -4.99 -7.42
CA LEU A 129 -1.92 -5.72 -7.26
C LEU A 129 -1.88 -7.07 -8.00
N PRO A 130 -2.51 -8.14 -7.49
CA PRO A 130 -2.32 -9.51 -8.00
C PRO A 130 -2.58 -9.67 -9.51
N HIS A 131 -3.62 -9.01 -10.03
CA HIS A 131 -3.97 -9.09 -11.45
C HIS A 131 -3.08 -8.24 -12.37
N LEU A 132 -2.27 -7.33 -11.81
CA LEU A 132 -1.38 -6.42 -12.54
C LEU A 132 0.09 -6.80 -12.40
N ALA A 133 0.49 -7.48 -11.33
CA ALA A 133 1.89 -7.75 -11.04
C ALA A 133 2.58 -8.59 -12.14
N LYS A 134 2.01 -9.75 -12.48
CA LYS A 134 2.59 -10.63 -13.49
C LYS A 134 2.63 -10.04 -14.90
N PRO A 135 1.54 -9.42 -15.41
CA PRO A 135 1.56 -8.79 -16.74
C PRO A 135 2.60 -7.68 -16.89
N ASN A 136 2.93 -6.99 -15.79
CA ASN A 136 3.92 -5.92 -15.77
C ASN A 136 5.33 -6.38 -15.39
N GLY A 137 5.56 -7.68 -15.21
CA GLY A 137 6.89 -8.22 -14.89
C GLY A 137 7.41 -7.81 -13.51
N LEU A 138 6.52 -7.55 -12.54
CA LEU A 138 6.91 -7.19 -11.18
C LEU A 138 7.45 -8.40 -10.42
N ASP A 139 8.25 -8.16 -9.38
CA ASP A 139 8.83 -9.21 -8.53
C ASP A 139 7.77 -10.02 -7.78
N GLY A 140 6.63 -9.39 -7.41
CA GLY A 140 5.58 -10.06 -6.68
C GLY A 140 4.25 -9.30 -6.64
N ALA A 141 3.33 -9.82 -5.85
CA ALA A 141 2.01 -9.24 -5.63
C ALA A 141 1.75 -9.01 -4.14
N PHE A 142 0.94 -8.02 -3.79
CA PHE A 142 0.39 -7.89 -2.44
C PHE A 142 -1.13 -8.07 -2.46
N ALA A 143 -1.65 -8.80 -1.48
CA ALA A 143 -3.08 -9.03 -1.38
C ALA A 143 -3.79 -7.75 -0.89
N TRP A 144 -5.02 -7.56 -1.37
CA TRP A 144 -5.91 -6.46 -1.01
C TRP A 144 -7.30 -7.02 -0.71
N PRO A 145 -8.19 -6.36 0.06
CA PRO A 145 -9.56 -6.82 0.22
C PRO A 145 -10.21 -7.07 -1.16
N PRO A 146 -10.65 -8.31 -1.46
CA PRO A 146 -11.01 -8.72 -2.83
C PRO A 146 -12.42 -8.28 -3.25
N VAL A 147 -12.77 -7.02 -2.97
CA VAL A 147 -14.08 -6.45 -3.26
C VAL A 147 -14.15 -5.95 -4.71
N THR A 148 -15.26 -6.26 -5.38
CA THR A 148 -15.54 -5.83 -6.74
C THR A 148 -17.04 -5.85 -7.04
N GLY A 149 -17.49 -5.04 -8.00
CA GLY A 149 -18.84 -5.05 -8.51
C GLY A 149 -19.93 -4.62 -7.54
N GLY A 150 -19.58 -3.87 -6.50
CA GLY A 150 -20.52 -3.30 -5.53
C GLY A 150 -21.16 -4.30 -4.56
N LYS A 151 -20.66 -5.55 -4.53
CA LYS A 151 -21.27 -6.63 -3.74
C LYS A 151 -20.70 -6.71 -2.33
N SER A 152 -21.56 -7.15 -1.39
CA SER A 152 -21.09 -7.60 -0.08
C SER A 152 -20.61 -9.06 -0.20
N LEU A 153 -19.37 -9.33 0.20
CA LEU A 153 -18.80 -10.67 0.13
C LEU A 153 -19.01 -11.44 1.44
N SER A 154 -19.44 -12.71 1.30
CA SER A 154 -19.45 -13.66 2.42
C SER A 154 -18.02 -14.08 2.81
N PRO A 155 -17.86 -14.69 4.01
CA PRO A 155 -16.56 -15.23 4.42
C PRO A 155 -15.99 -16.24 3.42
N GLU A 156 -16.80 -17.14 2.89
CA GLU A 156 -16.40 -18.15 1.93
C GLU A 156 -15.90 -17.53 0.62
N GLN A 157 -16.57 -16.44 0.18
CA GLN A 157 -16.21 -15.75 -1.05
C GLN A 157 -14.86 -15.04 -0.93
N TRP A 158 -14.67 -14.18 0.08
CA TRP A 158 -13.39 -13.47 0.19
C TRP A 158 -12.22 -14.40 0.56
N LYS A 159 -12.44 -15.47 1.36
CA LYS A 159 -11.42 -16.49 1.64
C LYS A 159 -10.98 -17.22 0.38
N LYS A 160 -11.91 -17.56 -0.50
CA LYS A 160 -11.63 -18.18 -1.79
C LYS A 160 -10.77 -17.27 -2.67
N GLU A 161 -11.13 -15.99 -2.79
CA GLU A 161 -10.38 -15.03 -3.61
C GLU A 161 -8.95 -14.81 -3.08
N LEU A 162 -8.76 -14.64 -1.77
CA LEU A 162 -7.42 -14.59 -1.17
C LEU A 162 -6.64 -15.89 -1.39
N GLY A 163 -7.30 -17.04 -1.25
CA GLY A 163 -6.69 -18.33 -1.51
C GLY A 163 -6.14 -18.49 -2.92
N LEU A 164 -6.78 -17.88 -3.92
CA LEU A 164 -6.27 -17.86 -5.30
C LEU A 164 -4.98 -17.05 -5.42
N VAL A 165 -4.88 -15.93 -4.72
CA VAL A 165 -3.62 -15.13 -4.68
C VAL A 165 -2.52 -15.94 -4.00
N TYR A 166 -2.80 -16.55 -2.86
CA TYR A 166 -1.83 -17.30 -2.06
C TYR A 166 -1.38 -18.62 -2.72
N ALA A 167 -2.22 -19.20 -3.57
CA ALA A 167 -1.86 -20.38 -4.36
C ALA A 167 -1.04 -20.06 -5.60
N SER A 168 -0.80 -18.78 -5.91
CA SER A 168 0.00 -18.39 -7.05
C SER A 168 1.48 -18.80 -6.85
N LYS A 169 2.20 -19.01 -7.97
CA LYS A 169 3.65 -19.29 -7.92
C LYS A 169 4.50 -18.01 -7.81
N GLN A 170 3.86 -16.86 -7.88
CA GLN A 170 4.52 -15.56 -7.75
C GLN A 170 4.72 -15.25 -6.27
N PRO A 171 5.85 -14.65 -5.86
CA PRO A 171 6.00 -14.11 -4.51
C PRO A 171 4.86 -13.15 -4.16
N PHE A 172 4.37 -13.20 -2.93
CA PHE A 172 3.27 -12.36 -2.50
C PHE A 172 3.43 -11.89 -1.05
N ILE A 173 2.83 -10.74 -0.75
CA ILE A 173 2.61 -10.24 0.60
C ILE A 173 1.16 -10.53 0.94
N ALA A 174 0.94 -11.32 1.99
CA ALA A 174 -0.39 -11.66 2.46
C ALA A 174 -1.06 -10.46 3.14
N SER A 175 -2.37 -10.50 3.25
CA SER A 175 -3.14 -9.42 3.84
C SER A 175 -4.15 -9.96 4.85
N ALA A 176 -4.33 -9.22 5.94
CA ALA A 176 -5.42 -9.38 6.88
C ALA A 176 -6.17 -8.05 7.02
N PHE A 177 -7.48 -8.11 7.23
CA PHE A 177 -8.30 -6.90 7.30
C PHE A 177 -9.48 -7.09 8.27
N PRO A 178 -9.87 -6.03 9.00
CA PRO A 178 -10.96 -6.11 9.99
C PRO A 178 -12.35 -6.18 9.34
N GLY A 179 -12.44 -5.96 8.08
CA GLY A 179 -13.59 -5.76 7.22
C GLY A 179 -13.27 -4.69 6.20
N PHE A 180 -14.19 -4.44 5.27
CA PHE A 180 -14.01 -3.42 4.25
C PHE A 180 -15.34 -2.74 3.90
N LYS A 181 -15.33 -1.45 3.78
CA LYS A 181 -16.42 -0.66 3.21
C LYS A 181 -15.85 0.66 2.71
N ASP A 182 -15.97 0.93 1.43
CA ASP A 182 -15.60 2.22 0.88
C ASP A 182 -16.67 3.29 1.06
N ILE A 183 -16.29 4.53 0.84
CA ILE A 183 -17.16 5.71 0.96
C ILE A 183 -17.53 6.32 -0.40
N TYR A 184 -17.06 5.76 -1.52
CA TYR A 184 -17.12 6.40 -2.82
C TYR A 184 -18.54 6.76 -3.26
N LYS A 185 -19.51 5.86 -3.08
CA LYS A 185 -20.90 6.11 -3.37
C LYS A 185 -21.49 7.21 -2.49
N THR A 186 -21.18 7.19 -1.19
CA THR A 186 -21.65 8.18 -0.23
C THR A 186 -21.03 9.55 -0.48
N ALA A 187 -19.78 9.58 -0.92
CA ALA A 187 -19.04 10.79 -1.29
C ALA A 187 -19.39 11.32 -2.70
N GLY A 188 -20.24 10.61 -3.46
CA GLY A 188 -20.64 11.02 -4.80
C GLY A 188 -19.53 10.91 -5.86
N VAL A 189 -18.50 10.10 -5.61
CA VAL A 189 -17.34 9.94 -6.51
C VAL A 189 -17.65 8.90 -7.59
N HIS A 190 -18.03 7.69 -7.21
CA HIS A 190 -18.49 6.62 -8.10
C HIS A 190 -19.23 5.54 -7.27
N GLU A 191 -19.71 4.48 -7.92
CA GLU A 191 -20.33 3.34 -7.24
C GLU A 191 -19.30 2.63 -6.33
N SER A 192 -19.80 2.06 -5.20
CA SER A 192 -18.97 1.29 -4.26
C SER A 192 -18.30 0.09 -4.96
N TYR A 193 -17.08 -0.21 -4.61
CA TYR A 193 -16.42 -1.45 -5.02
C TYR A 193 -17.02 -2.68 -4.32
N GLY A 194 -17.60 -2.51 -3.14
CA GLY A 194 -18.21 -3.58 -2.36
C GLY A 194 -17.92 -3.49 -0.87
N SER A 195 -18.26 -4.54 -0.15
CA SER A 195 -18.02 -4.57 1.29
C SER A 195 -17.71 -5.97 1.82
N ILE A 196 -17.04 -6.03 2.96
CA ILE A 196 -16.81 -7.22 3.77
C ILE A 196 -17.15 -6.86 5.22
N ALA A 197 -18.11 -7.56 5.81
CA ALA A 197 -18.55 -7.27 7.17
C ALA A 197 -17.46 -7.59 8.21
N ALA A 198 -17.30 -6.75 9.22
CA ALA A 198 -16.31 -6.95 10.29
C ALA A 198 -16.64 -8.13 11.23
N ARG A 199 -17.90 -8.47 11.41
CA ARG A 199 -18.41 -9.59 12.22
C ARG A 199 -17.86 -9.63 13.66
N GLY A 200 -17.75 -8.46 14.30
CA GLY A 200 -17.23 -8.37 15.67
C GLY A 200 -15.76 -8.78 15.82
N GLY A 201 -14.94 -8.63 14.79
CA GLY A 201 -13.51 -8.97 14.79
C GLY A 201 -13.20 -10.34 14.16
N LEU A 202 -14.20 -11.20 13.92
CA LEU A 202 -13.98 -12.52 13.30
C LEU A 202 -13.33 -12.42 11.92
N THR A 203 -13.68 -11.38 11.13
CA THR A 203 -13.07 -11.20 9.81
C THR A 203 -11.58 -10.94 9.90
N LEU A 204 -11.12 -10.13 10.87
CA LEU A 204 -9.70 -9.91 11.09
C LEU A 204 -9.00 -11.20 11.52
N SER A 205 -9.57 -11.94 12.51
CA SER A 205 -8.99 -13.17 13.01
C SER A 205 -8.84 -14.22 11.90
N GLU A 206 -9.89 -14.44 11.12
CA GLU A 206 -9.88 -15.43 10.03
C GLU A 206 -8.98 -15.04 8.85
N SER A 207 -8.92 -13.75 8.50
CA SER A 207 -8.02 -13.30 7.44
C SER A 207 -6.56 -13.37 7.87
N LEU A 208 -6.26 -13.07 9.15
CA LEU A 208 -4.92 -13.20 9.71
C LEU A 208 -4.48 -14.69 9.76
N GLU A 209 -5.37 -15.57 10.20
CA GLU A 209 -5.10 -17.01 10.20
C GLU A 209 -4.78 -17.53 8.79
N GLN A 210 -5.59 -17.15 7.80
CA GLN A 210 -5.35 -17.52 6.41
C GLN A 210 -4.02 -16.95 5.88
N ALA A 211 -3.67 -15.72 6.22
CA ALA A 211 -2.39 -15.11 5.87
C ALA A 211 -1.22 -15.88 6.47
N LEU A 212 -1.27 -16.23 7.76
CA LEU A 212 -0.23 -17.01 8.45
C LEU A 212 -0.07 -18.41 7.87
N GLN A 213 -1.17 -19.06 7.48
CA GLN A 213 -1.15 -20.40 6.87
C GLN A 213 -0.63 -20.37 5.42
N SER A 214 -0.65 -19.24 4.75
CA SER A 214 -0.26 -19.09 3.35
C SER A 214 1.23 -19.28 3.09
N LYS A 215 2.08 -19.26 4.13
CA LYS A 215 3.55 -19.30 4.04
C LYS A 215 4.10 -18.15 3.19
N ALA A 216 3.45 -16.99 3.21
CA ALA A 216 4.04 -15.76 2.67
C ALA A 216 5.39 -15.49 3.34
N PRO A 217 6.40 -15.07 2.60
CA PRO A 217 7.70 -14.75 3.16
C PRO A 217 7.64 -13.57 4.13
#